data_d59cb216641b7ba2ed023b71b41d4fb5
#
_entry.id   d59cb216641b7ba2ed023b71b41d4fb5
#
_cell.length_a   1.000
_cell.length_b   1.000
_cell.length_c   1.000
_cell.angle_alpha   90.00
_cell.angle_beta   90.00
_cell.angle_gamma   90.00
#
_symmetry.space_group_name_H-M   'P 1'
#
loop_
_entity.id
_entity.type
_entity.pdbx_description
1 polymer ?
#
loop_
_entity_poly.entity_id
_entity_poly.type
_entity_poly.pdbx_seq_one_letter_code
_entity_poly.pdbx_strand_id
1 'polypeptide(L)'
;PSSNAVTTWYHLADCAGSELTEGKSTLVIDGKKFNGPLDDPSRPLVNTVVMTNSAPSYATNDRTLISSSALGVHPSAQSEQQVRSHLAALYKVPTSNWTHVATYPIPDALPMMAAPHDVEQSVRLSDGVYIAGDYRQVSSINGALASGRRSAEAFLARVQSH
;
A
#
# COMPACT_ATOMS: atom_id res chain seq x y z
N PRO A 1 9.52 -10.78 -12.78
CA PRO A 1 8.60 -9.69 -13.12
C PRO A 1 9.16 -8.39 -12.59
N SER A 2 8.94 -7.28 -13.30
CA SER A 2 9.21 -5.95 -12.77
C SER A 2 8.17 -5.57 -11.71
N SER A 3 8.56 -4.72 -10.77
CA SER A 3 7.73 -4.33 -9.64
C SER A 3 7.60 -2.81 -9.52
N ASN A 4 6.54 -2.37 -8.87
CA ASN A 4 6.33 -0.99 -8.47
C ASN A 4 6.76 -0.82 -7.01
N ALA A 5 7.44 0.28 -6.72
CA ALA A 5 7.88 0.62 -5.39
C ALA A 5 6.84 1.49 -4.66
N VAL A 6 6.82 1.37 -3.34
CA VAL A 6 6.02 2.20 -2.43
C VAL A 6 6.88 2.58 -1.24
N THR A 7 6.70 3.78 -0.72
CA THR A 7 7.22 4.16 0.59
C THR A 7 6.05 4.47 1.52
N THR A 8 6.10 3.90 2.72
CA THR A 8 5.09 4.12 3.76
C THR A 8 5.71 4.76 4.99
N TRP A 9 5.08 5.81 5.49
CA TRP A 9 5.44 6.50 6.73
C TRP A 9 4.39 6.27 7.79
N TYR A 10 4.85 6.12 9.03
CA TYR A 10 4.00 6.04 10.20
C TYR A 10 4.26 7.25 11.10
N HIS A 11 3.19 7.92 11.50
CA HIS A 11 3.23 9.05 12.42
C HIS A 11 2.28 8.82 13.60
N LEU A 12 2.67 9.31 14.76
CA LEU A 12 1.76 9.45 15.90
C LEU A 12 1.36 10.92 16.03
N ALA A 13 0.07 11.17 15.89
CA ALA A 13 -0.52 12.48 16.13
C ALA A 13 -0.82 12.69 17.61
N ASP A 14 -0.82 13.94 18.00
CA ASP A 14 -1.18 14.44 19.35
C ASP A 14 -2.66 14.87 19.45
N CYS A 15 -3.45 14.58 18.44
CA CYS A 15 -4.90 14.82 18.38
C CYS A 15 -5.67 13.50 18.30
N ALA A 16 -6.96 13.54 18.61
CA ALA A 16 -7.82 12.37 18.51
C ALA A 16 -8.08 11.99 17.04
N GLY A 17 -8.18 10.70 16.75
CA GLY A 17 -8.51 10.22 15.40
C GLY A 17 -9.85 10.76 14.86
N SER A 18 -10.78 11.12 15.75
CA SER A 18 -12.04 11.77 15.40
C SER A 18 -11.87 13.17 14.82
N GLU A 19 -10.81 13.88 15.17
CA GLU A 19 -10.50 15.20 14.61
C GLU A 19 -9.99 15.10 13.16
N LEU A 20 -9.41 13.95 12.78
CA LEU A 20 -8.84 13.75 11.46
C LEU A 20 -9.87 13.22 10.45
N THR A 21 -10.69 12.25 10.84
CA THR A 21 -11.66 11.57 9.94
C THR A 21 -13.00 11.30 10.62
N GLU A 22 -13.45 12.15 11.55
CA GLU A 22 -14.72 11.99 12.30
C GLU A 22 -14.82 10.62 13.00
N GLY A 23 -13.70 10.03 13.40
CA GLY A 23 -13.64 8.68 13.99
C GLY A 23 -13.88 7.53 13.02
N LYS A 24 -14.01 7.82 11.72
CA LYS A 24 -14.30 6.81 10.70
C LYS A 24 -13.02 6.09 10.26
N SER A 25 -13.13 4.78 10.03
CA SER A 25 -12.11 3.95 9.38
C SER A 25 -12.11 4.22 7.88
N THR A 26 -11.51 5.32 7.46
CA THR A 26 -11.56 5.81 6.07
C THR A 26 -10.18 5.89 5.47
N LEU A 27 -10.02 5.39 4.25
CA LEU A 27 -8.86 5.67 3.42
C LEU A 27 -9.04 7.05 2.79
N VAL A 28 -8.15 7.97 3.10
CA VAL A 28 -8.13 9.32 2.52
C VAL A 28 -7.23 9.31 1.28
N ILE A 29 -7.75 9.79 0.16
CA ILE A 29 -7.05 9.91 -1.11
C ILE A 29 -7.02 11.39 -1.51
N ASP A 30 -5.87 11.87 -1.99
CA ASP A 30 -5.75 13.22 -2.48
C ASP A 30 -6.32 13.39 -3.89
N GLY A 31 -7.57 13.84 -4.00
CA GLY A 31 -8.22 14.09 -5.29
C GLY A 31 -7.52 15.18 -6.13
N LYS A 32 -6.81 16.13 -5.51
CA LYS A 32 -6.05 17.15 -6.24
C LYS A 32 -4.81 16.59 -6.90
N LYS A 33 -4.15 15.61 -6.27
CA LYS A 33 -3.00 14.91 -6.86
C LYS A 33 -3.39 14.21 -8.17
N PHE A 34 -4.55 13.56 -8.20
CA PHE A 34 -5.01 12.83 -9.38
C PHE A 34 -5.54 13.73 -10.50
N ASN A 35 -5.81 15.00 -10.22
CA ASN A 35 -6.21 16.02 -11.19
C ASN A 35 -5.06 16.95 -11.62
N GLY A 36 -3.84 16.70 -11.13
CA GLY A 36 -2.62 17.46 -11.39
C GLY A 36 -1.44 16.58 -11.77
N PRO A 37 -0.21 17.12 -11.79
CA PRO A 37 0.99 16.34 -12.01
C PRO A 37 1.13 15.25 -10.93
N LEU A 38 1.32 13.98 -11.33
CA LEU A 38 1.47 12.87 -10.42
C LEU A 38 2.78 12.92 -9.61
N ASP A 39 3.77 13.62 -10.12
CA ASP A 39 5.10 13.81 -9.54
C ASP A 39 5.25 15.13 -8.76
N ASP A 40 4.15 15.83 -8.45
CA ASP A 40 4.18 17.05 -7.64
C ASP A 40 4.83 16.78 -6.27
N PRO A 41 6.03 17.33 -5.97
CA PRO A 41 6.74 17.08 -4.73
C PRO A 41 6.07 17.70 -3.51
N SER A 42 5.16 18.66 -3.70
CA SER A 42 4.36 19.23 -2.60
C SER A 42 3.22 18.32 -2.16
N ARG A 43 2.89 17.31 -2.98
CA ARG A 43 1.78 16.37 -2.79
C ARG A 43 2.23 14.92 -3.00
N PRO A 44 3.22 14.43 -2.22
CA PRO A 44 3.82 13.11 -2.46
C PRO A 44 2.85 11.95 -2.21
N LEU A 45 1.93 12.08 -1.25
CA LEU A 45 1.06 10.99 -0.81
C LEU A 45 -0.01 10.64 -1.85
N VAL A 46 -0.22 9.35 -2.04
CA VAL A 46 -1.37 8.80 -2.79
C VAL A 46 -2.52 8.45 -1.87
N ASN A 47 -2.23 8.01 -0.64
CA ASN A 47 -3.24 7.73 0.36
C ASN A 47 -2.70 7.90 1.79
N THR A 48 -3.63 8.04 2.73
CA THR A 48 -3.35 8.02 4.17
C THR A 48 -4.56 7.45 4.92
N VAL A 49 -4.32 6.84 6.07
CA VAL A 49 -5.36 6.25 6.92
C VAL A 49 -5.04 6.46 8.40
N VAL A 50 -6.06 6.75 9.19
CA VAL A 50 -5.99 6.77 10.65
C VAL A 50 -6.19 5.34 11.14
N MET A 51 -5.07 4.64 11.40
CA MET A 51 -5.05 3.22 11.76
C MET A 51 -5.80 2.94 13.07
N THR A 52 -5.68 3.81 14.05
CA THR A 52 -6.32 3.67 15.36
C THR A 52 -7.85 3.83 15.34
N ASN A 53 -8.43 4.43 14.29
CA ASN A 53 -9.87 4.41 14.10
C ASN A 53 -10.40 3.02 13.72
N SER A 54 -9.56 2.20 13.08
CA SER A 54 -9.90 0.81 12.73
C SER A 54 -9.52 -0.17 13.84
N ALA A 55 -8.37 0.06 14.48
CA ALA A 55 -7.81 -0.81 15.52
C ALA A 55 -7.18 0.05 16.62
N PRO A 56 -7.92 0.43 17.66
CA PRO A 56 -7.42 1.29 18.75
C PRO A 56 -6.16 0.72 19.42
N SER A 57 -5.99 -0.60 19.44
CA SER A 57 -4.83 -1.30 20.01
C SER A 57 -3.51 -1.07 19.26
N TYR A 58 -3.53 -0.40 18.07
CA TYR A 58 -2.32 -0.10 17.31
C TYR A 58 -1.49 1.06 17.89
N ALA A 59 -2.05 1.80 18.83
CA ALA A 59 -1.30 2.80 19.59
C ALA A 59 -1.63 2.68 21.08
N THR A 60 -0.69 3.10 21.94
CA THR A 60 -0.87 3.20 23.38
C THR A 60 -1.14 4.63 23.79
N ASN A 61 -1.68 4.83 25.01
CA ASN A 61 -1.87 6.16 25.62
C ASN A 61 -2.73 7.12 24.79
N ASP A 62 -3.82 6.62 24.20
CA ASP A 62 -4.78 7.40 23.42
C ASP A 62 -4.18 8.20 22.25
N ARG A 63 -2.98 7.83 21.80
CA ARG A 63 -2.34 8.44 20.64
C ARG A 63 -2.94 7.92 19.34
N THR A 64 -2.94 8.77 18.33
CA THR A 64 -3.49 8.45 17.01
C THR A 64 -2.38 8.02 16.06
N LEU A 65 -2.40 6.76 15.60
CA LEU A 65 -1.47 6.24 14.60
C LEU A 65 -2.00 6.48 13.19
N ILE A 66 -1.17 7.10 12.36
CA ILE A 66 -1.44 7.38 10.95
C ILE A 66 -0.45 6.61 10.09
N SER A 67 -0.94 5.93 9.06
CA SER A 67 -0.16 5.33 7.97
C SER A 67 -0.38 6.11 6.69
N SER A 68 0.69 6.41 5.96
CA SER A 68 0.64 7.24 4.74
C SER A 68 1.58 6.68 3.69
N SER A 69 1.15 6.62 2.43
CA SER A 69 1.93 5.98 1.37
C SER A 69 2.10 6.88 0.15
N ALA A 70 3.27 6.79 -0.46
CA ALA A 70 3.61 7.39 -1.75
C ALA A 70 4.19 6.34 -2.70
N LEU A 71 4.03 6.56 -4.00
CA LEU A 71 4.68 5.73 -5.01
C LEU A 71 6.18 6.01 -5.05
N GLY A 72 6.96 4.96 -5.29
CA GLY A 72 8.42 5.07 -5.39
C GLY A 72 9.15 4.90 -4.05
N VAL A 73 10.47 5.07 -4.11
CA VAL A 73 11.39 4.94 -2.97
C VAL A 73 11.82 6.31 -2.50
N HIS A 74 11.45 6.69 -1.28
CA HIS A 74 11.66 8.02 -0.70
C HIS A 74 12.23 7.94 0.73
N PRO A 75 13.50 7.56 0.92
CA PRO A 75 14.06 7.29 2.24
C PRO A 75 14.55 8.52 3.00
N SER A 76 14.53 9.73 2.39
CA SER A 76 15.18 10.93 2.97
C SER A 76 14.34 11.64 4.03
N ALA A 77 15.00 12.36 4.95
CA ALA A 77 14.34 13.25 5.90
C ALA A 77 13.55 14.38 5.22
N GLN A 78 14.02 14.85 4.06
CA GLN A 78 13.29 15.83 3.25
C GLN A 78 11.95 15.26 2.76
N SER A 79 11.92 13.98 2.38
CA SER A 79 10.68 13.31 1.98
C SER A 79 9.69 13.23 3.14
N GLU A 80 10.17 12.95 4.36
CA GLU A 80 9.32 12.95 5.56
C GLU A 80 8.70 14.32 5.83
N GLN A 81 9.48 15.39 5.70
CA GLN A 81 8.98 16.76 5.87
C GLN A 81 7.92 17.14 4.83
N GLN A 82 8.10 16.73 3.57
CA GLN A 82 7.10 16.93 2.51
C GLN A 82 5.81 16.15 2.80
N VAL A 83 5.93 14.90 3.26
CA VAL A 83 4.80 14.08 3.69
C VAL A 83 4.04 14.75 4.82
N ARG A 84 4.72 15.23 5.85
CA ARG A 84 4.11 15.94 6.98
C ARG A 84 3.36 17.20 6.55
N SER A 85 3.95 17.98 5.65
CA SER A 85 3.30 19.16 5.08
C SER A 85 2.04 18.80 4.28
N HIS A 86 2.09 17.71 3.51
CA HIS A 86 0.94 17.22 2.76
C HIS A 86 -0.17 16.69 3.68
N LEU A 87 0.19 15.97 4.76
CA LEU A 87 -0.77 15.52 5.78
C LEU A 87 -1.49 16.70 6.46
N ALA A 88 -0.76 17.77 6.76
CA ALA A 88 -1.36 18.99 7.32
C ALA A 88 -2.43 19.59 6.36
N ALA A 89 -2.16 19.57 5.06
CA ALA A 89 -3.11 20.05 4.06
C ALA A 89 -4.32 19.11 3.88
N LEU A 90 -4.11 17.80 3.96
CA LEU A 90 -5.19 16.79 3.82
C LEU A 90 -6.13 16.78 5.02
N TYR A 91 -5.58 16.73 6.23
CA TYR A 91 -6.36 16.67 7.47
C TYR A 91 -6.76 18.04 8.01
N LYS A 92 -6.21 19.13 7.46
CA LYS A 92 -6.46 20.54 7.88
C LYS A 92 -6.11 20.78 9.35
N VAL A 93 -5.06 20.14 9.84
CA VAL A 93 -4.53 20.29 11.19
C VAL A 93 -3.03 20.55 11.15
N PRO A 94 -2.44 21.22 12.14
CA PRO A 94 -0.99 21.34 12.24
C PRO A 94 -0.38 19.97 12.55
N THR A 95 0.73 19.67 11.88
CA THR A 95 1.45 18.39 12.05
C THR A 95 2.83 18.55 12.70
N SER A 96 3.17 19.76 13.15
CA SER A 96 4.50 20.08 13.71
C SER A 96 4.86 19.22 14.93
N ASN A 97 3.86 18.89 15.75
CA ASN A 97 4.02 18.11 16.98
C ASN A 97 3.86 16.59 16.76
N TRP A 98 3.56 16.16 15.55
CA TRP A 98 3.46 14.72 15.26
C TRP A 98 4.82 14.05 15.38
N THR A 99 4.85 12.87 15.96
CA THR A 99 6.06 12.06 16.07
C THR A 99 6.20 11.15 14.85
N HIS A 100 7.30 11.28 14.11
CA HIS A 100 7.66 10.27 13.10
C HIS A 100 8.06 8.97 13.81
N VAL A 101 7.40 7.87 13.45
CA VAL A 101 7.64 6.54 14.03
C VAL A 101 8.61 5.75 13.17
N ALA A 102 8.30 5.62 11.88
CA ALA A 102 9.11 4.84 10.96
C ALA A 102 8.80 5.21 9.50
N THR A 103 9.79 4.93 8.63
CA THR A 103 9.66 4.98 7.17
C THR A 103 10.09 3.64 6.60
N TYR A 104 9.24 3.05 5.77
CA TYR A 104 9.50 1.79 5.07
C TYR A 104 9.52 2.02 3.56
N PRO A 105 10.69 2.17 2.95
CA PRO A 105 10.83 2.11 1.50
C PRO A 105 10.79 0.65 1.06
N ILE A 106 9.85 0.32 0.19
CA ILE A 106 9.60 -1.05 -0.30
C ILE A 106 9.80 -1.04 -1.82
N PRO A 107 10.99 -1.42 -2.32
CA PRO A 107 11.28 -1.38 -3.76
C PRO A 107 10.40 -2.30 -4.59
N ASP A 108 10.06 -3.46 -4.04
CA ASP A 108 9.26 -4.50 -4.70
C ASP A 108 7.91 -4.68 -4.00
N ALA A 109 7.12 -3.61 -3.93
CA ALA A 109 5.86 -3.60 -3.19
C ALA A 109 4.72 -4.31 -3.94
N LEU A 110 4.64 -4.11 -5.25
CA LEU A 110 3.57 -4.65 -6.09
C LEU A 110 4.12 -5.07 -7.45
N PRO A 111 3.68 -6.20 -8.02
CA PRO A 111 4.06 -6.57 -9.39
C PRO A 111 3.56 -5.50 -10.37
N MET A 112 4.37 -5.21 -11.39
CA MET A 112 3.97 -4.32 -12.47
C MET A 112 2.99 -5.05 -13.38
N MET A 113 1.81 -4.48 -13.58
CA MET A 113 0.76 -4.99 -14.44
C MET A 113 0.49 -4.00 -15.58
N ALA A 114 1.46 -3.89 -16.50
CA ALA A 114 1.33 -3.00 -17.66
C ALA A 114 0.26 -3.53 -18.64
N ALA A 115 -0.55 -2.62 -19.17
CA ALA A 115 -1.54 -2.98 -20.19
C ALA A 115 -0.86 -3.22 -21.58
N PRO A 116 -1.34 -4.19 -22.40
CA PRO A 116 -2.40 -5.14 -22.05
C PRO A 116 -1.90 -6.21 -21.07
N HIS A 117 -2.75 -6.60 -20.12
CA HIS A 117 -2.40 -7.61 -19.12
C HIS A 117 -3.45 -8.73 -19.08
N ASP A 118 -3.00 -9.96 -19.28
CA ASP A 118 -3.86 -11.12 -19.12
C ASP A 118 -4.11 -11.34 -17.62
N VAL A 119 -5.38 -11.27 -17.22
CA VAL A 119 -5.79 -11.45 -15.83
C VAL A 119 -5.39 -12.84 -15.32
N GLU A 120 -5.51 -13.88 -16.16
CA GLU A 120 -5.10 -15.23 -15.82
C GLU A 120 -3.88 -15.67 -16.66
N GLN A 121 -2.72 -15.64 -16.03
CA GLN A 121 -1.50 -16.13 -16.65
C GLN A 121 -1.29 -17.63 -16.34
N SER A 122 -0.56 -18.35 -17.22
CA SER A 122 -0.23 -19.74 -17.01
C SER A 122 0.47 -19.95 -15.67
N VAL A 123 -0.01 -20.91 -14.91
CA VAL A 123 0.63 -21.36 -13.65
C VAL A 123 1.61 -22.51 -13.86
N ARG A 124 1.69 -23.10 -15.05
CA ARG A 124 2.69 -24.12 -15.42
C ARG A 124 3.79 -23.46 -16.23
N LEU A 125 5.03 -23.51 -15.73
CA LEU A 125 6.22 -22.97 -16.41
C LEU A 125 6.86 -24.00 -17.34
N SER A 126 6.99 -25.23 -16.86
CA SER A 126 7.59 -26.34 -17.59
C SER A 126 7.05 -27.67 -17.06
N ASP A 127 7.59 -28.78 -17.55
CA ASP A 127 7.17 -30.10 -17.06
C ASP A 127 7.53 -30.26 -15.57
N GLY A 128 6.51 -30.47 -14.74
CA GLY A 128 6.66 -30.63 -13.29
C GLY A 128 6.92 -29.33 -12.49
N VAL A 129 7.03 -28.16 -13.14
CA VAL A 129 7.29 -26.90 -12.48
C VAL A 129 6.06 -25.99 -12.54
N TYR A 130 5.55 -25.62 -11.38
CA TYR A 130 4.39 -24.75 -11.23
C TYR A 130 4.77 -23.48 -10.46
N ILE A 131 4.06 -22.39 -10.71
CA ILE A 131 4.30 -21.08 -10.13
C ILE A 131 2.98 -20.47 -9.70
N ALA A 132 2.98 -19.81 -8.52
CA ALA A 132 1.86 -19.06 -8.00
C ALA A 132 2.31 -17.69 -7.48
N GLY A 133 1.40 -16.76 -7.42
CA GLY A 133 1.60 -15.41 -6.94
C GLY A 133 0.55 -14.47 -7.51
N ASP A 134 0.40 -13.30 -6.92
CA ASP A 134 -0.54 -12.28 -7.40
C ASP A 134 -0.20 -11.80 -8.82
N TYR A 135 1.07 -11.81 -9.20
CA TYR A 135 1.53 -11.50 -10.57
C TYR A 135 1.09 -12.51 -11.64
N ARG A 136 0.44 -13.62 -11.25
CA ARG A 136 -0.18 -14.61 -12.14
C ARG A 136 -1.69 -14.46 -12.26
N GLN A 137 -2.23 -13.44 -11.61
CA GLN A 137 -3.64 -13.07 -11.58
C GLN A 137 -3.73 -11.53 -11.52
N VAL A 138 -4.68 -10.97 -10.77
CA VAL A 138 -4.67 -9.56 -10.39
C VAL A 138 -3.76 -9.34 -9.18
N SER A 139 -3.03 -8.23 -9.14
CA SER A 139 -2.13 -7.86 -8.04
C SER A 139 -2.92 -7.59 -6.76
N SER A 140 -3.24 -8.66 -6.03
CA SER A 140 -4.02 -8.62 -4.80
C SER A 140 -3.86 -9.92 -4.00
N ILE A 141 -4.24 -9.90 -2.73
CA ILE A 141 -4.32 -11.11 -1.88
C ILE A 141 -5.22 -12.16 -2.54
N ASN A 142 -6.39 -11.76 -3.07
CA ASN A 142 -7.30 -12.67 -3.75
C ASN A 142 -6.67 -13.27 -5.01
N GLY A 143 -5.90 -12.48 -5.77
CA GLY A 143 -5.16 -12.96 -6.93
C GLY A 143 -4.10 -13.98 -6.56
N ALA A 144 -3.35 -13.76 -5.48
CA ALA A 144 -2.38 -14.71 -4.96
C ALA A 144 -3.05 -16.05 -4.58
N LEU A 145 -4.17 -15.99 -3.85
CA LEU A 145 -4.95 -17.19 -3.47
C LEU A 145 -5.50 -17.93 -4.70
N ALA A 146 -6.06 -17.21 -5.68
CA ALA A 146 -6.61 -17.80 -6.90
C ALA A 146 -5.52 -18.50 -7.73
N SER A 147 -4.35 -17.88 -7.90
CA SER A 147 -3.23 -18.48 -8.62
C SER A 147 -2.66 -19.70 -7.88
N GLY A 148 -2.59 -19.66 -6.55
CA GLY A 148 -2.19 -20.80 -5.72
C GLY A 148 -3.10 -22.00 -5.92
N ARG A 149 -4.42 -21.80 -5.88
CA ARG A 149 -5.41 -22.84 -6.14
C ARG A 149 -5.23 -23.44 -7.54
N ARG A 150 -5.13 -22.63 -8.59
CA ARG A 150 -4.93 -23.10 -9.97
C ARG A 150 -3.64 -23.91 -10.12
N SER A 151 -2.56 -23.50 -9.44
CA SER A 151 -1.30 -24.24 -9.45
C SER A 151 -1.45 -25.64 -8.83
N ALA A 152 -2.15 -25.76 -7.71
CA ALA A 152 -2.43 -27.02 -7.06
C ALA A 152 -3.33 -27.94 -7.92
N GLU A 153 -4.40 -27.39 -8.48
CA GLU A 153 -5.31 -28.11 -9.39
C GLU A 153 -4.57 -28.65 -10.63
N ALA A 154 -3.70 -27.82 -11.25
CA ALA A 154 -2.91 -28.24 -12.39
C ALA A 154 -1.89 -29.34 -12.06
N PHE A 155 -1.29 -29.31 -10.86
CA PHE A 155 -0.42 -30.37 -10.38
C PHE A 155 -1.20 -31.69 -10.17
N LEU A 156 -2.34 -31.63 -9.47
CA LEU A 156 -3.17 -32.81 -9.18
C LEU A 156 -3.69 -33.47 -10.45
N ALA A 157 -4.14 -32.68 -11.43
CA ALA A 157 -4.60 -33.21 -12.73
C ALA A 157 -3.50 -34.00 -13.46
N ARG A 158 -2.23 -33.54 -13.35
CA ARG A 158 -1.10 -34.27 -13.92
C ARG A 158 -0.84 -35.59 -13.20
N VAL A 159 -0.86 -35.61 -11.86
CA VAL A 159 -0.59 -36.82 -11.08
C VAL A 159 -1.64 -37.90 -11.34
N GLN A 160 -2.91 -37.50 -11.58
CA GLN A 160 -4.02 -38.42 -11.86
C GLN A 160 -3.98 -39.00 -13.30
N SER A 161 -3.22 -38.38 -14.21
CA SER A 161 -3.09 -38.80 -15.60
C SER A 161 -1.89 -39.71 -15.87
N HIS A 162 -1.13 -40.07 -14.85
CA HIS A 162 -0.01 -41.01 -14.85
C HIS A 162 -0.32 -42.20 -13.94
#